data_874efe3126dd6abc0a2ffb9be90d00ae
#
_entry.id   874efe3126dd6abc0a2ffb9be90d00ae
#
_cell.length_a   1.000
_cell.length_b   1.000
_cell.length_c   1.000
_cell.angle_alpha   90.00
_cell.angle_beta   90.00
_cell.angle_gamma   90.00
#
_symmetry.space_group_name_H-M   'P 1'
#
loop_
_entity.id
_entity.type
_entity.pdbx_description
1 polymer ?
#
loop_
_entity_poly.entity_id
_entity_poly.type
_entity_poly.pdbx_seq_one_letter_code
_entity_poly.pdbx_strand_id
1 'polypeptide(L)'
;IDLFLQNQTWQDDIYFMRYTAMRREQCRVLQVMYRQLLRLNQIPEQATPLSAFLKEIAQHFHEGNDCTALLEQLEEQFAAYRRDALPETRAAFENRAILYSILTELRSFLEIKQRFYLALPEQERKQMFERLTRDITPPAQLQ
;
A
#
# COMPACT_ATOMS: atom_id res chain seq x y z
N ILE A 1 40.24 9.33 5.90
CA ILE A 1 38.78 9.28 5.74
C ILE A 1 38.39 7.84 5.49
N ASP A 2 37.51 7.37 6.30
CA ASP A 2 37.01 6.00 6.24
C ASP A 2 36.16 5.79 5.00
N LEU A 3 36.65 4.98 4.05
CA LEU A 3 35.92 4.61 2.82
C LEU A 3 34.58 3.90 3.14
N PHE A 4 34.54 3.18 4.26
CA PHE A 4 33.33 2.52 4.72
C PHE A 4 32.23 3.53 5.04
N LEU A 5 32.54 4.62 5.75
CA LEU A 5 31.58 5.67 6.07
C LEU A 5 31.09 6.40 4.82
N GLN A 6 31.98 6.66 3.85
CA GLN A 6 31.61 7.27 2.58
C GLN A 6 30.67 6.38 1.77
N ASN A 7 30.96 5.09 1.69
CA ASN A 7 30.10 4.12 1.00
C ASN A 7 28.73 3.98 1.68
N GLN A 8 28.71 4.01 3.02
CA GLN A 8 27.46 3.93 3.78
C GLN A 8 26.59 5.16 3.53
N THR A 9 27.16 6.35 3.53
CA THR A 9 26.43 7.60 3.23
C THR A 9 25.86 7.57 1.82
N TRP A 10 26.63 7.10 0.84
CA TRP A 10 26.19 7.01 -0.55
C TRP A 10 25.04 6.01 -0.70
N GLN A 11 25.09 4.85 -0.02
CA GLN A 11 24.01 3.88 0.00
C GLN A 11 22.74 4.44 0.64
N ASP A 12 22.87 5.19 1.74
CA ASP A 12 21.75 5.83 2.42
C ASP A 12 21.08 6.88 1.51
N ASP A 13 21.87 7.65 0.76
CA ASP A 13 21.35 8.63 -0.19
C ASP A 13 20.57 7.95 -1.33
N ILE A 14 21.10 6.86 -1.88
CA ILE A 14 20.41 6.08 -2.91
C ILE A 14 19.11 5.49 -2.38
N TYR A 15 19.14 4.92 -1.19
CA TYR A 15 17.94 4.39 -0.54
C TYR A 15 16.86 5.47 -0.42
N PHE A 16 17.25 6.64 0.10
CA PHE A 16 16.33 7.76 0.29
C PHE A 16 15.72 8.22 -1.04
N MET A 17 16.53 8.30 -2.09
CA MET A 17 16.05 8.66 -3.43
C MET A 17 15.04 7.66 -3.97
N ARG A 18 15.32 6.37 -3.83
CA ARG A 18 14.42 5.29 -4.26
C ARG A 18 13.12 5.29 -3.46
N TYR A 19 13.23 5.46 -2.15
CA TYR A 19 12.07 5.56 -1.27
C TYR A 19 11.18 6.74 -1.65
N THR A 20 11.77 7.91 -1.86
CA THR A 20 11.04 9.12 -2.26
C THR A 20 10.35 8.92 -3.61
N ALA A 21 11.04 8.31 -4.57
CA ALA A 21 10.47 8.02 -5.88
C ALA A 21 9.27 7.07 -5.77
N MET A 22 9.38 6.03 -4.97
CA MET A 22 8.31 5.09 -4.71
C MET A 22 7.09 5.80 -4.09
N ARG A 23 7.30 6.63 -3.07
CA ARG A 23 6.22 7.39 -2.42
C ARG A 23 5.54 8.36 -3.38
N ARG A 24 6.31 8.96 -4.28
CA ARG A 24 5.77 9.86 -5.30
C ARG A 24 4.85 9.10 -6.26
N GLU A 25 5.23 7.92 -6.70
CA GLU A 25 4.38 7.07 -7.53
C GLU A 25 3.10 6.67 -6.79
N GLN A 26 3.21 6.28 -5.53
CA GLN A 26 2.05 5.94 -4.70
C GLN A 26 1.10 7.13 -4.53
N CYS A 27 1.63 8.33 -4.36
CA CYS A 27 0.80 9.54 -4.27
C CYS A 27 0.00 9.79 -5.55
N ARG A 28 0.58 9.52 -6.71
CA ARG A 28 -0.13 9.63 -7.99
C ARG A 28 -1.30 8.65 -8.06
N VAL A 29 -1.10 7.42 -7.61
CA VAL A 29 -2.16 6.42 -7.55
C VAL A 29 -3.28 6.87 -6.59
N LEU A 30 -2.92 7.38 -5.42
CA LEU A 30 -3.91 7.91 -4.46
C LEU A 30 -4.71 9.06 -5.04
N GLN A 31 -4.09 9.93 -5.83
CA GLN A 31 -4.80 11.01 -6.51
C GLN A 31 -5.84 10.48 -7.50
N VAL A 32 -5.48 9.45 -8.27
CA VAL A 32 -6.42 8.80 -9.20
C VAL A 32 -7.59 8.17 -8.43
N MET A 33 -7.30 7.44 -7.35
CA MET A 33 -8.33 6.85 -6.49
C MET A 33 -9.28 7.90 -5.92
N TYR A 34 -8.74 9.01 -5.44
CA TYR A 34 -9.52 10.11 -4.90
C TYR A 34 -10.47 10.69 -5.93
N ARG A 35 -10.00 10.94 -7.16
CA ARG A 35 -10.84 11.44 -8.25
C ARG A 35 -11.98 10.48 -8.57
N GLN A 36 -11.74 9.18 -8.53
CA GLN A 36 -12.77 8.18 -8.76
C GLN A 36 -13.80 8.17 -7.63
N LEU A 37 -13.37 8.30 -6.37
CA LEU A 37 -14.29 8.40 -5.24
C LEU A 37 -15.25 9.58 -5.36
N LEU A 38 -14.78 10.70 -5.89
CA LEU A 38 -15.62 11.88 -6.11
C LEU A 38 -16.72 11.66 -7.15
N ARG A 39 -16.62 10.63 -7.98
CA ARG A 39 -17.61 10.30 -9.00
C ARG A 39 -18.75 9.43 -8.48
N LEU A 40 -18.64 8.89 -7.26
CA LEU A 40 -19.69 8.08 -6.67
C LEU A 40 -20.91 8.95 -6.35
N ASN A 41 -22.08 8.52 -6.84
CA ASN A 41 -23.38 9.16 -6.56
C ASN A 41 -24.04 8.59 -5.31
N GLN A 42 -23.81 7.31 -5.06
CA GLN A 42 -24.31 6.57 -3.90
C GLN A 42 -23.20 5.69 -3.36
N ILE A 43 -23.27 5.33 -2.08
CA ILE A 43 -22.31 4.43 -1.46
C ILE A 43 -22.82 3.00 -1.61
N PRO A 44 -22.20 2.18 -2.51
CA PRO A 44 -22.61 0.78 -2.66
C PRO A 44 -22.27 -0.06 -1.41
N GLU A 45 -22.93 -1.20 -1.27
CA GLU A 45 -22.65 -2.15 -0.19
C GLU A 45 -21.18 -2.62 -0.20
N GLN A 46 -20.58 -2.74 -1.37
CA GLN A 46 -19.18 -3.13 -1.54
C GLN A 46 -18.18 -2.11 -0.95
N ALA A 47 -18.63 -0.89 -0.67
CA ALA A 47 -17.76 0.13 -0.06
C ALA A 47 -17.38 -0.23 1.37
N THR A 48 -18.21 -0.96 2.12
CA THR A 48 -17.91 -1.32 3.51
C THR A 48 -16.68 -2.23 3.63
N PRO A 49 -16.58 -3.36 2.91
CA PRO A 49 -15.37 -4.18 2.93
C PRO A 49 -14.14 -3.43 2.42
N LEU A 50 -14.30 -2.59 1.40
CA LEU A 50 -13.20 -1.79 0.86
C LEU A 50 -12.69 -0.80 1.89
N SER A 51 -13.59 -0.11 2.59
CA SER A 51 -13.21 0.82 3.66
C SER A 51 -12.45 0.13 4.79
N ALA A 52 -12.91 -1.06 5.21
CA ALA A 52 -12.23 -1.86 6.23
C ALA A 52 -10.82 -2.27 5.76
N PHE A 53 -10.70 -2.66 4.50
CA PHE A 53 -9.41 -3.05 3.92
C PHE A 53 -8.44 -1.86 3.83
N LEU A 54 -8.92 -0.68 3.45
CA LEU A 54 -8.10 0.54 3.42
C LEU A 54 -7.58 0.90 4.81
N LYS A 55 -8.40 0.74 5.84
CA LYS A 55 -7.98 0.96 7.23
C LYS A 55 -6.90 -0.04 7.65
N GLU A 56 -7.04 -1.30 7.25
CA GLU A 56 -6.04 -2.33 7.52
C GLU A 56 -4.71 -2.00 6.83
N ILE A 57 -4.74 -1.57 5.57
CA ILE A 57 -3.55 -1.13 4.86
C ILE A 57 -2.86 0.00 5.64
N ALA A 58 -3.62 1.01 6.08
CA ALA A 58 -3.09 2.14 6.81
C ALA A 58 -2.41 1.73 8.12
N GLN A 59 -2.96 0.73 8.81
CA GLN A 59 -2.39 0.22 10.07
C GLN A 59 -1.10 -0.58 9.87
N HIS A 60 -0.99 -1.30 8.76
CA HIS A 60 0.15 -2.17 8.46
C HIS A 60 1.13 -1.57 7.44
N PHE A 61 0.96 -0.29 7.15
CA PHE A 61 1.73 0.39 6.11
C PHE A 61 3.02 0.96 6.70
N HIS A 62 4.06 0.13 6.77
CA HIS A 62 5.41 0.50 7.23
C HIS A 62 6.46 0.06 6.22
N GLU A 63 7.68 0.59 6.35
CA GLU A 63 8.77 0.37 5.40
C GLU A 63 9.09 -1.11 5.16
N GLY A 64 9.05 -1.93 6.21
CA GLY A 64 9.39 -3.35 6.16
C GLY A 64 8.29 -4.27 5.65
N ASN A 65 7.11 -3.75 5.29
CA ASN A 65 6.02 -4.56 4.76
C ASN A 65 6.25 -4.84 3.27
N ASP A 66 6.34 -6.11 2.89
CA ASP A 66 6.51 -6.53 1.50
C ASP A 66 5.18 -6.56 0.73
N CYS A 67 4.07 -6.27 1.39
CA CYS A 67 2.72 -6.22 0.83
C CYS A 67 2.16 -7.56 0.32
N THR A 68 2.84 -8.68 0.54
CA THR A 68 2.38 -9.99 0.04
C THR A 68 1.01 -10.35 0.62
N ALA A 69 0.84 -10.27 1.93
CA ALA A 69 -0.42 -10.59 2.60
C ALA A 69 -1.53 -9.63 2.19
N LEU A 70 -1.21 -8.34 2.04
CA LEU A 70 -2.17 -7.33 1.61
C LEU A 70 -2.64 -7.56 0.18
N LEU A 71 -1.73 -7.96 -0.71
CA LEU A 71 -2.07 -8.30 -2.10
C LEU A 71 -2.94 -9.54 -2.18
N GLU A 72 -2.70 -10.54 -1.33
CA GLU A 72 -3.56 -11.73 -1.23
C GLU A 72 -4.98 -11.34 -0.77
N GLN A 73 -5.10 -10.51 0.24
CA GLN A 73 -6.38 -9.99 0.70
C GLN A 73 -7.10 -9.20 -0.38
N LEU A 74 -6.37 -8.43 -1.18
CA LEU A 74 -6.92 -7.68 -2.30
C LEU A 74 -7.51 -8.63 -3.35
N GLU A 75 -6.84 -9.73 -3.66
CA GLU A 75 -7.37 -10.74 -4.60
C GLU A 75 -8.69 -11.36 -4.07
N GLU A 76 -8.81 -11.53 -2.76
CA GLU A 76 -10.08 -11.97 -2.15
C GLU A 76 -11.19 -10.93 -2.34
N GLN A 77 -10.87 -9.64 -2.26
CA GLN A 77 -11.82 -8.57 -2.56
C GLN A 77 -12.29 -8.64 -4.01
N PHE A 78 -11.39 -8.83 -4.96
CA PHE A 78 -11.75 -9.02 -6.37
C PHE A 78 -12.64 -10.25 -6.56
N ALA A 79 -12.30 -11.35 -5.91
CA ALA A 79 -13.10 -12.58 -5.98
C ALA A 79 -14.52 -12.37 -5.43
N ALA A 80 -14.68 -11.60 -4.37
CA ALA A 80 -15.98 -11.25 -3.81
C ALA A 80 -16.83 -10.47 -4.83
N TYR A 81 -16.23 -9.51 -5.55
CA TYR A 81 -16.94 -8.79 -6.61
C TYR A 81 -17.44 -9.71 -7.72
N ARG A 82 -16.66 -10.72 -8.07
CA ARG A 82 -17.07 -11.70 -9.12
C ARG A 82 -18.22 -12.60 -8.70
N ARG A 83 -18.38 -12.81 -7.38
CA ARG A 83 -19.45 -13.64 -6.82
C ARG A 83 -20.73 -12.87 -6.56
N ASP A 84 -20.65 -11.54 -6.47
CA ASP A 84 -21.81 -10.69 -6.22
C ASP A 84 -22.82 -10.77 -7.37
N ALA A 85 -24.08 -10.61 -7.04
CA ALA A 85 -25.13 -10.51 -8.03
C ALA A 85 -24.92 -9.33 -8.95
N LEU A 86 -25.35 -9.45 -10.21
CA LEU A 86 -25.27 -8.37 -11.17
C LEU A 86 -26.08 -7.15 -10.69
N PRO A 87 -25.60 -5.92 -10.89
CA PRO A 87 -26.36 -4.72 -10.56
C PRO A 87 -27.65 -4.65 -11.38
N GLU A 88 -28.75 -4.29 -10.72
CA GLU A 88 -30.06 -4.21 -11.37
C GLU A 88 -30.31 -2.89 -12.08
N THR A 89 -29.60 -1.83 -11.70
CA THR A 89 -29.76 -0.50 -12.28
C THR A 89 -28.47 0.00 -12.89
N ARG A 90 -28.59 0.94 -13.82
CA ARG A 90 -27.43 1.60 -14.41
C ARG A 90 -26.60 2.34 -13.37
N ALA A 91 -27.25 3.05 -12.44
CA ALA A 91 -26.56 3.78 -11.38
C ALA A 91 -25.76 2.83 -10.48
N ALA A 92 -26.36 1.69 -10.08
CA ALA A 92 -25.67 0.68 -9.30
C ALA A 92 -24.48 0.07 -10.06
N PHE A 93 -24.64 -0.16 -11.36
CA PHE A 93 -23.56 -0.65 -12.23
C PHE A 93 -22.41 0.34 -12.28
N GLU A 94 -22.70 1.62 -12.52
CA GLU A 94 -21.67 2.66 -12.64
C GLU A 94 -20.91 2.84 -11.33
N ASN A 95 -21.61 2.89 -10.19
CA ASN A 95 -20.97 3.02 -8.88
C ASN A 95 -20.09 1.81 -8.54
N ARG A 96 -20.59 0.62 -8.85
CA ARG A 96 -19.81 -0.62 -8.63
C ARG A 96 -18.58 -0.68 -9.53
N ALA A 97 -18.68 -0.22 -10.77
CA ALA A 97 -17.56 -0.12 -11.69
C ALA A 97 -16.49 0.83 -11.17
N ILE A 98 -16.89 1.95 -10.56
CA ILE A 98 -15.96 2.88 -9.92
C ILE A 98 -15.20 2.20 -8.78
N LEU A 99 -15.89 1.48 -7.91
CA LEU A 99 -15.24 0.74 -6.81
C LEU A 99 -14.28 -0.34 -7.33
N TYR A 100 -14.66 -1.05 -8.37
CA TYR A 100 -13.79 -2.05 -9.00
C TYR A 100 -12.52 -1.39 -9.55
N SER A 101 -12.65 -0.23 -10.17
CA SER A 101 -11.53 0.56 -10.66
C SER A 101 -10.61 1.01 -9.52
N ILE A 102 -11.18 1.40 -8.39
CA ILE A 102 -10.42 1.75 -7.17
C ILE A 102 -9.62 0.54 -6.66
N LEU A 103 -10.19 -0.66 -6.67
CA LEU A 103 -9.46 -1.89 -6.31
C LEU A 103 -8.28 -2.12 -7.25
N THR A 104 -8.44 -1.85 -8.55
CA THR A 104 -7.36 -1.97 -9.53
C THR A 104 -6.22 -0.99 -9.23
N GLU A 105 -6.55 0.25 -8.89
CA GLU A 105 -5.57 1.25 -8.50
C GLU A 105 -4.87 0.86 -7.18
N LEU A 106 -5.62 0.29 -6.26
CA LEU A 106 -5.07 -0.17 -4.98
C LEU A 106 -4.06 -1.32 -5.18
N ARG A 107 -4.32 -2.20 -6.16
CA ARG A 107 -3.32 -3.21 -6.56
C ARG A 107 -2.02 -2.55 -7.01
N SER A 108 -2.10 -1.55 -7.86
CA SER A 108 -0.93 -0.80 -8.31
C SER A 108 -0.19 -0.16 -7.15
N PHE A 109 -0.92 0.44 -6.21
CA PHE A 109 -0.35 1.05 -5.01
C PHE A 109 0.48 0.05 -4.19
N LEU A 110 -0.06 -1.13 -3.95
CA LEU A 110 0.64 -2.18 -3.19
C LEU A 110 1.79 -2.79 -3.97
N GLU A 111 1.64 -2.99 -5.28
CA GLU A 111 2.70 -3.52 -6.15
C GLU A 111 3.89 -2.58 -6.25
N ILE A 112 3.66 -1.26 -6.26
CA ILE A 112 4.73 -0.26 -6.25
C ILE A 112 5.59 -0.45 -5.00
N LYS A 113 4.98 -0.59 -3.83
CA LYS A 113 5.68 -0.83 -2.57
C LYS A 113 6.41 -2.16 -2.58
N GLN A 114 5.77 -3.22 -3.09
CA GLN A 114 6.38 -4.55 -3.17
C GLN A 114 7.63 -4.54 -4.05
N ARG A 115 7.56 -3.92 -5.22
CA ARG A 115 8.73 -3.80 -6.12
C ARG A 115 9.88 -3.05 -5.46
N PHE A 116 9.56 -1.97 -4.74
CA PHE A 116 10.57 -1.23 -3.99
C PHE A 116 11.25 -2.14 -2.95
N TYR A 117 10.46 -2.85 -2.16
CA TYR A 117 10.97 -3.73 -1.11
C TYR A 117 11.84 -4.86 -1.68
N LEU A 118 11.37 -5.52 -2.73
CA LEU A 118 12.09 -6.64 -3.35
C LEU A 118 13.35 -6.21 -4.08
N ALA A 119 13.43 -4.96 -4.52
CA ALA A 119 14.62 -4.42 -5.18
C ALA A 119 15.72 -4.04 -4.18
N LEU A 120 15.42 -3.96 -2.88
CA LEU A 120 16.41 -3.65 -1.86
C LEU A 120 17.35 -4.83 -1.63
N PRO A 121 18.66 -4.59 -1.37
CA PRO A 121 19.56 -5.63 -0.93
C PRO A 121 19.09 -6.28 0.37
N GLU A 122 19.37 -7.56 0.55
CA GLU A 122 18.93 -8.31 1.73
C GLU A 122 19.37 -7.65 3.04
N GLN A 123 20.57 -7.09 3.07
CA GLN A 123 21.10 -6.37 4.24
C GLN A 123 20.25 -5.16 4.61
N GLU A 124 19.82 -4.37 3.62
CA GLU A 124 18.95 -3.21 3.86
C GLU A 124 17.57 -3.64 4.35
N ARG A 125 17.03 -4.74 3.83
CA ARG A 125 15.76 -5.29 4.31
C ARG A 125 15.85 -5.72 5.77
N LYS A 126 16.93 -6.34 6.19
CA LYS A 126 17.19 -6.72 7.59
C LYS A 126 17.29 -5.49 8.49
N GLN A 127 18.02 -4.46 8.06
CA GLN A 127 18.16 -3.21 8.82
C GLN A 127 16.81 -2.51 9.02
N MET A 128 15.97 -2.51 8.01
CA MET A 128 14.60 -1.99 8.12
C MET A 128 13.80 -2.76 9.16
N PHE A 129 13.85 -4.08 9.13
CA PHE A 129 13.15 -4.94 10.07
C PHE A 129 13.62 -4.67 11.51
N GLU A 130 14.91 -4.53 11.72
CA GLU A 130 15.48 -4.21 13.02
C GLU A 130 15.05 -2.84 13.53
N ARG A 131 15.02 -1.81 12.66
CA ARG A 131 14.53 -0.48 13.02
C ARG A 131 13.07 -0.51 13.44
N LEU A 132 12.23 -1.22 12.69
CA LEU A 132 10.82 -1.39 13.01
C LEU A 132 10.60 -2.09 14.34
N THR A 133 11.41 -3.11 14.64
CA THR A 133 11.32 -3.85 15.90
C THR A 133 11.70 -2.97 17.09
N ARG A 134 12.63 -2.03 16.92
CA ARG A 134 12.99 -1.06 17.95
C ARG A 134 11.89 -0.02 18.20
N ASP A 135 11.25 0.45 17.15
CA ASP A 135 10.21 1.47 17.24
C ASP A 135 8.92 0.94 17.90
N ILE A 136 8.71 -0.37 17.86
CA ILE A 136 7.56 -1.04 18.48
C ILE A 136 7.77 -1.33 19.97
N THR A 137 8.99 -1.18 20.49
CA THR A 137 9.26 -1.43 21.92
C THR A 137 8.54 -0.40 22.79
N PRO A 138 7.62 -0.82 23.70
CA PRO A 138 6.84 0.14 24.49
C PRO A 138 7.71 1.00 25.41
N PRO A 139 7.34 2.26 25.64
CA PRO A 139 8.10 3.16 26.53
C PRO A 139 8.26 2.64 27.96
N ALA A 140 7.42 1.73 28.38
CA ALA A 140 7.46 1.14 29.72
C ALA A 140 8.68 0.27 30.00
N GLN A 141 9.45 -0.11 28.97
CA GLN A 141 10.70 -0.87 29.12
C GLN A 141 11.95 0.03 29.22
N LEU A 142 11.78 1.32 29.13
CA LEU A 142 12.86 2.32 29.27
C LEU A 142 13.04 2.84 30.70
N GLN A 143 12.36 2.24 31.67
CA GLN A 143 12.57 2.54 33.08
C GLN A 143 13.71 1.66 33.65
#